data_df2857abf12c722ca83849cd356d1d99
#
_entry.id   df2857abf12c722ca83849cd356d1d99
#
_cell.length_a   1.000
_cell.length_b   1.000
_cell.length_c   1.000
_cell.angle_alpha   90.00
_cell.angle_beta   90.00
_cell.angle_gamma   90.00
#
_symmetry.space_group_name_H-M   'P 1'
#
loop_
_entity.id
_entity.type
_entity.pdbx_description
1 polymer ?
#
loop_
_entity_poly.entity_id
_entity_poly.type
_entity_poly.pdbx_seq_one_letter_code
_entity_poly.pdbx_strand_id
1 'polypeptide(L)'
;MKNNKYHSHSRRKTPWDEEEEVSDVASFVRDEYRSHYFYHHRPLSETGDSKLLNKFIPQSCPYCHGKKYKRNGHTTYGLQKYKCIDCKRNFTITTGTIFQDHKLSISEWIEYLLNLFGYSSINLNSRINKNSETTSKYWLAKIFMLLSDYQKDIILSDCVMIDETYYSVIKSDIITKDKKKLRGLSKNKYCIGIGCDDQCLYCKLEGKAKTSDTKTVQAFKEHIRPYSHLIHDDEKSHHVLVQALHLKSESYKSTYLSELNDKDNPLDKINHYCDLLKKFLNAHLGFNREELQGYLNLFSFMLNPPHNKLEKVEILLKFALNYRKTMTFRGYYMKNPY
;
A
#
# COMPACT_ATOMS: atom_id res chain seq x y z
N MET A 1 -2.16 20.36 -36.32
CA MET A 1 -1.49 19.99 -35.04
C MET A 1 -2.30 20.58 -33.91
N LYS A 2 -3.09 19.78 -33.23
CA LYS A 2 -3.87 20.21 -32.03
C LYS A 2 -2.94 20.14 -30.83
N ASN A 3 -2.55 21.31 -30.32
CA ASN A 3 -1.78 21.43 -29.07
C ASN A 3 -2.52 20.71 -27.94
N ASN A 4 -1.94 19.65 -27.46
CA ASN A 4 -2.43 18.90 -26.29
C ASN A 4 -2.17 19.76 -25.04
N LYS A 5 -3.12 20.60 -24.66
CA LYS A 5 -3.13 21.38 -23.42
C LYS A 5 -3.33 20.49 -22.18
N TYR A 6 -2.45 19.51 -22.01
CA TYR A 6 -2.36 18.78 -20.74
C TYR A 6 -1.24 19.37 -19.86
N HIS A 7 -1.28 20.69 -19.68
CA HIS A 7 -0.48 21.28 -18.61
C HIS A 7 -1.22 21.07 -17.30
N SER A 8 -0.60 20.34 -16.40
CA SER A 8 -1.08 20.26 -15.03
C SER A 8 -1.20 21.68 -14.48
N HIS A 9 -2.41 22.13 -14.17
CA HIS A 9 -2.66 23.42 -13.53
C HIS A 9 -2.10 23.53 -12.10
N SER A 10 -1.28 22.56 -11.68
CA SER A 10 -0.76 22.47 -10.30
C SER A 10 0.75 22.72 -10.19
N ARG A 11 1.44 23.11 -11.26
CA ARG A 11 2.84 23.48 -11.13
C ARG A 11 2.94 24.80 -10.38
N ARG A 12 3.28 24.74 -9.09
CA ARG A 12 3.74 25.92 -8.37
C ARG A 12 4.95 26.46 -9.13
N LYS A 13 4.87 27.74 -9.58
CA LYS A 13 6.06 28.43 -10.07
C LYS A 13 7.15 28.29 -9.01
N THR A 14 8.29 27.79 -9.40
CA THR A 14 9.46 27.78 -8.53
C THR A 14 10.15 29.14 -8.71
N PRO A 15 10.99 29.60 -7.76
CA PRO A 15 11.80 30.81 -7.94
C PRO A 15 12.69 30.81 -9.20
N TRP A 16 12.87 29.63 -9.80
CA TRP A 16 13.65 29.39 -11.02
C TRP A 16 12.86 29.56 -12.33
N ASP A 17 11.55 29.79 -12.26
CA ASP A 17 10.69 29.99 -13.42
C ASP A 17 10.57 31.49 -13.81
N GLU A 18 11.25 32.40 -13.13
CA GLU A 18 11.31 33.82 -13.45
C GLU A 18 12.47 34.13 -14.41
N GLU A 19 12.24 35.04 -15.37
CA GLU A 19 13.18 35.42 -16.41
C GLU A 19 14.23 36.47 -15.94
N GLU A 20 14.85 36.26 -14.81
CA GLU A 20 15.95 37.10 -14.36
C GLU A 20 17.29 36.61 -14.90
N GLU A 21 18.27 37.51 -15.09
CA GLU A 21 19.66 37.14 -15.40
C GLU A 21 20.18 36.19 -14.31
N VAL A 22 20.41 34.97 -14.70
CA VAL A 22 20.86 33.91 -13.79
C VAL A 22 22.32 33.58 -14.04
N SER A 23 23.02 33.26 -12.98
CA SER A 23 24.39 32.74 -13.08
C SER A 23 24.42 31.42 -13.86
N ASP A 24 25.60 31.09 -14.43
CA ASP A 24 25.82 29.82 -15.15
C ASP A 24 25.45 28.60 -14.30
N VAL A 25 25.73 28.64 -13.00
CA VAL A 25 25.37 27.58 -12.04
C VAL A 25 23.86 27.44 -11.92
N ALA A 26 23.15 28.55 -11.82
CA ALA A 26 21.70 28.54 -11.71
C ALA A 26 21.04 28.06 -13.02
N SER A 27 21.61 28.43 -14.17
CA SER A 27 21.17 27.90 -15.48
C SER A 27 21.35 26.38 -15.55
N PHE A 28 22.53 25.89 -15.19
CA PHE A 28 22.81 24.45 -15.16
C PHE A 28 21.82 23.69 -14.25
N VAL A 29 21.59 24.19 -13.02
CA VAL A 29 20.64 23.56 -12.07
C VAL A 29 19.21 23.54 -12.64
N ARG A 30 18.79 24.62 -13.35
CA ARG A 30 17.48 24.63 -14.04
C ARG A 30 17.36 23.58 -15.12
N ASP A 31 18.39 23.45 -15.94
CA ASP A 31 18.37 22.54 -17.07
C ASP A 31 18.37 21.07 -16.60
N GLU A 32 19.15 20.76 -15.58
CA GLU A 32 19.09 19.45 -14.91
C GLU A 32 17.72 19.17 -14.30
N TYR A 33 17.12 20.14 -13.61
CA TYR A 33 15.77 20.00 -13.06
C TYR A 33 14.72 19.78 -14.14
N ARG A 34 14.79 20.54 -15.25
CA ARG A 34 13.90 20.39 -16.41
C ARG A 34 14.06 19.03 -17.06
N SER A 35 15.30 18.60 -17.30
CA SER A 35 15.60 17.28 -17.86
C SER A 35 15.00 16.16 -17.00
N HIS A 36 15.16 16.25 -15.69
CA HIS A 36 14.61 15.30 -14.73
C HIS A 36 13.06 15.33 -14.73
N TYR A 37 12.46 16.51 -14.82
CA TYR A 37 11.01 16.65 -14.93
C TYR A 37 10.48 15.98 -16.21
N PHE A 38 11.09 16.25 -17.36
CA PHE A 38 10.68 15.66 -18.64
C PHE A 38 10.91 14.14 -18.68
N TYR A 39 11.93 13.65 -18.03
CA TYR A 39 12.15 12.22 -17.89
C TYR A 39 10.95 11.53 -17.21
N HIS A 40 10.42 12.10 -16.14
CA HIS A 40 9.26 11.55 -15.44
C HIS A 40 7.94 11.72 -16.18
N HIS A 41 7.77 12.81 -16.92
CA HIS A 41 6.51 13.18 -17.57
C HIS A 41 6.56 12.99 -19.10
N ARG A 42 7.25 11.96 -19.57
CA ARG A 42 7.28 11.60 -20.98
C ARG A 42 5.88 11.32 -21.52
N PRO A 43 5.57 11.66 -22.78
CA PRO A 43 4.35 11.23 -23.45
C PRO A 43 4.19 9.71 -23.40
N LEU A 44 2.98 9.21 -23.16
CA LEU A 44 2.72 7.77 -23.09
C LEU A 44 3.11 7.01 -24.36
N SER A 45 3.15 7.70 -25.52
CA SER A 45 3.64 7.13 -26.78
C SER A 45 5.15 6.82 -26.77
N GLU A 46 5.92 7.46 -25.90
CA GLU A 46 7.39 7.33 -25.82
C GLU A 46 7.86 6.40 -24.70
N THR A 47 6.97 6.02 -23.78
CA THR A 47 7.34 5.23 -22.58
C THR A 47 7.53 3.74 -22.85
N GLY A 48 7.05 3.24 -23.98
CA GLY A 48 7.07 1.82 -24.29
C GLY A 48 6.00 0.99 -23.59
N ASP A 49 5.11 1.61 -22.80
CA ASP A 49 4.03 0.96 -22.07
C ASP A 49 3.15 0.11 -22.98
N SER A 50 2.82 0.63 -24.18
CA SER A 50 1.99 -0.09 -25.15
C SER A 50 2.66 -1.37 -25.65
N LYS A 51 3.99 -1.38 -25.81
CA LYS A 51 4.75 -2.59 -26.20
C LYS A 51 4.64 -3.67 -25.13
N LEU A 52 4.71 -3.30 -23.86
CA LEU A 52 4.52 -4.21 -22.72
C LEU A 52 3.07 -4.69 -22.67
N LEU A 53 2.12 -3.77 -22.64
CA LEU A 53 0.70 -4.06 -22.43
C LEU A 53 0.09 -4.87 -23.57
N ASN A 54 0.54 -4.68 -24.81
CA ASN A 54 0.09 -5.45 -25.97
C ASN A 54 0.53 -6.93 -25.94
N LYS A 55 1.45 -7.33 -25.05
CA LYS A 55 1.78 -8.73 -24.80
C LYS A 55 0.70 -9.45 -23.97
N PHE A 56 -0.11 -8.70 -23.22
CA PHE A 56 -1.18 -9.25 -22.41
C PHE A 56 -2.46 -9.35 -23.25
N ILE A 57 -3.03 -10.55 -23.28
CA ILE A 57 -4.27 -10.84 -24.02
C ILE A 57 -5.42 -10.87 -23.00
N PRO A 58 -6.50 -10.09 -23.20
CA PRO A 58 -7.66 -10.15 -22.30
C PRO A 58 -8.28 -11.54 -22.30
N GLN A 59 -8.62 -12.06 -21.15
CA GLN A 59 -9.31 -13.36 -21.04
C GLN A 59 -10.79 -13.26 -21.43
N SER A 60 -11.41 -12.11 -21.16
CA SER A 60 -12.84 -11.84 -21.44
C SER A 60 -13.09 -10.35 -21.53
N CYS A 61 -14.27 -10.00 -22.05
CA CYS A 61 -14.75 -8.60 -22.04
C CYS A 61 -14.93 -8.11 -20.58
N PRO A 62 -14.36 -6.96 -20.19
CA PRO A 62 -14.50 -6.42 -18.83
C PRO A 62 -15.91 -5.94 -18.47
N TYR A 63 -16.82 -5.83 -19.45
CA TYR A 63 -18.17 -5.33 -19.24
C TYR A 63 -19.24 -6.43 -19.10
N CYS A 64 -19.14 -7.49 -19.89
CA CYS A 64 -20.16 -8.56 -19.92
C CYS A 64 -19.56 -9.95 -19.68
N HIS A 65 -18.26 -10.04 -19.44
CA HIS A 65 -17.50 -11.27 -19.25
C HIS A 65 -17.54 -12.26 -20.44
N GLY A 66 -18.09 -11.83 -21.60
CA GLY A 66 -18.10 -12.62 -22.82
C GLY A 66 -16.68 -12.91 -23.32
N LYS A 67 -16.45 -14.14 -23.74
CA LYS A 67 -15.13 -14.61 -24.22
C LYS A 67 -14.89 -14.31 -25.71
N LYS A 68 -15.93 -13.94 -26.45
CA LYS A 68 -15.84 -13.66 -27.89
C LYS A 68 -15.59 -12.17 -28.13
N TYR A 69 -14.41 -11.83 -28.65
CA TYR A 69 -14.04 -10.48 -29.02
C TYR A 69 -13.08 -10.50 -30.21
N LYS A 70 -12.94 -9.36 -30.89
CA LYS A 70 -11.99 -9.19 -32.00
C LYS A 70 -11.12 -7.97 -31.78
N ARG A 71 -9.94 -7.93 -32.41
CA ARG A 71 -9.08 -6.75 -32.48
C ARG A 71 -9.80 -5.64 -33.22
N ASN A 72 -9.67 -4.38 -32.75
CA ASN A 72 -10.35 -3.22 -33.28
C ASN A 72 -9.41 -1.99 -33.33
N GLY A 73 -8.27 -2.14 -34.02
CA GLY A 73 -7.26 -1.10 -34.12
C GLY A 73 -6.55 -0.79 -32.80
N HIS A 74 -5.95 0.39 -32.71
CA HIS A 74 -5.16 0.84 -31.56
C HIS A 74 -5.68 2.17 -31.02
N THR A 75 -5.30 2.50 -29.80
CA THR A 75 -5.46 3.86 -29.22
C THR A 75 -4.41 4.79 -29.84
N THR A 76 -4.55 6.10 -29.56
CA THR A 76 -3.53 7.11 -29.95
C THR A 76 -2.15 6.85 -29.36
N TYR A 77 -2.08 6.07 -28.28
CA TYR A 77 -0.83 5.66 -27.60
C TYR A 77 -0.34 4.26 -28.03
N GLY A 78 -0.91 3.68 -29.09
CA GLY A 78 -0.48 2.38 -29.62
C GLY A 78 -1.00 1.16 -28.85
N LEU A 79 -1.91 1.33 -27.87
CA LEU A 79 -2.48 0.21 -27.11
C LEU A 79 -3.57 -0.49 -27.91
N GLN A 80 -3.51 -1.84 -28.04
CA GLN A 80 -4.47 -2.64 -28.78
C GLN A 80 -5.88 -2.46 -28.20
N LYS A 81 -6.83 -2.06 -29.04
CA LYS A 81 -8.26 -2.06 -28.75
C LYS A 81 -8.89 -3.37 -29.17
N TYR A 82 -9.89 -3.78 -28.42
CA TYR A 82 -10.73 -4.93 -28.70
C TYR A 82 -12.20 -4.51 -28.76
N LYS A 83 -13.02 -5.22 -29.55
CA LYS A 83 -14.46 -5.05 -29.59
C LYS A 83 -15.12 -6.36 -29.21
N CYS A 84 -15.94 -6.36 -28.16
CA CYS A 84 -16.73 -7.50 -27.75
C CYS A 84 -17.79 -7.83 -28.80
N ILE A 85 -17.98 -9.13 -29.10
CA ILE A 85 -19.01 -9.59 -30.05
C ILE A 85 -20.38 -9.57 -29.40
N ASP A 86 -20.45 -9.85 -28.11
CA ASP A 86 -21.72 -9.92 -27.37
C ASP A 86 -22.28 -8.54 -27.05
N CYS A 87 -21.58 -7.74 -26.26
CA CYS A 87 -22.06 -6.40 -25.82
C CYS A 87 -21.65 -5.25 -26.73
N LYS A 88 -20.91 -5.47 -27.82
CA LYS A 88 -20.45 -4.51 -28.84
C LYS A 88 -19.54 -3.40 -28.31
N ARG A 89 -19.21 -3.35 -27.02
CA ARG A 89 -18.35 -2.32 -26.41
C ARG A 89 -16.88 -2.53 -26.79
N ASN A 90 -16.16 -1.42 -26.90
CA ASN A 90 -14.71 -1.42 -27.08
C ASN A 90 -14.03 -1.43 -25.70
N PHE A 91 -12.88 -2.09 -25.63
CA PHE A 91 -12.05 -2.15 -24.44
C PHE A 91 -10.57 -2.37 -24.78
N THR A 92 -9.71 -2.18 -23.81
CA THR A 92 -8.26 -2.47 -23.84
C THR A 92 -7.91 -3.38 -22.69
N ILE A 93 -6.66 -3.81 -22.61
CA ILE A 93 -6.18 -4.60 -21.45
C ILE A 93 -6.30 -3.81 -20.13
N THR A 94 -6.20 -2.49 -20.16
CA THR A 94 -6.29 -1.62 -18.98
C THR A 94 -7.73 -1.30 -18.56
N THR A 95 -8.73 -1.60 -19.39
CA THR A 95 -10.14 -1.31 -19.08
C THR A 95 -10.62 -2.07 -17.85
N GLY A 96 -11.20 -1.38 -16.89
CA GLY A 96 -11.66 -1.94 -15.62
C GLY A 96 -10.55 -2.22 -14.62
N THR A 97 -9.30 -1.83 -14.90
CA THR A 97 -8.16 -1.96 -14.00
C THR A 97 -7.79 -0.61 -13.37
N ILE A 98 -6.82 -0.60 -12.45
CA ILE A 98 -6.30 0.64 -11.88
C ILE A 98 -5.66 1.58 -12.91
N PHE A 99 -5.30 1.05 -14.08
CA PHE A 99 -4.73 1.82 -15.20
C PHE A 99 -5.77 2.34 -16.18
N GLN A 100 -7.06 2.11 -15.92
CA GLN A 100 -8.10 2.70 -16.76
C GLN A 100 -8.01 4.23 -16.72
N ASP A 101 -8.05 4.86 -17.89
CA ASP A 101 -7.92 6.32 -18.06
C ASP A 101 -6.65 6.91 -17.42
N HIS A 102 -5.61 6.09 -17.28
CA HIS A 102 -4.34 6.47 -16.70
C HIS A 102 -3.58 7.46 -17.62
N LYS A 103 -3.21 8.61 -17.08
CA LYS A 103 -2.51 9.67 -17.83
C LYS A 103 -1.00 9.64 -17.66
N LEU A 104 -0.52 9.02 -16.59
CA LEU A 104 0.89 8.87 -16.28
C LEU A 104 1.36 7.48 -16.73
N SER A 105 2.65 7.38 -17.04
CA SER A 105 3.22 6.12 -17.52
C SER A 105 3.30 5.06 -16.43
N ILE A 106 3.32 3.79 -16.84
CA ILE A 106 3.59 2.66 -15.94
C ILE A 106 5.02 2.79 -15.38
N SER A 107 5.95 3.35 -16.13
CA SER A 107 7.31 3.62 -15.65
C SER A 107 7.32 4.53 -14.43
N GLU A 108 6.53 5.62 -14.43
CA GLU A 108 6.38 6.49 -13.26
C GLU A 108 5.72 5.77 -12.07
N TRP A 109 4.76 4.89 -12.35
CA TRP A 109 4.13 4.08 -11.30
C TRP A 109 5.11 3.08 -10.67
N ILE A 110 5.99 2.47 -11.47
CA ILE A 110 7.05 1.58 -10.98
C ILE A 110 7.99 2.34 -10.05
N GLU A 111 8.44 3.53 -10.45
CA GLU A 111 9.31 4.36 -9.63
C GLU A 111 8.63 4.79 -8.34
N TYR A 112 7.35 5.17 -8.42
CA TYR A 112 6.53 5.45 -7.24
C TYR A 112 6.52 4.27 -6.25
N LEU A 113 6.35 3.03 -6.74
CA LEU A 113 6.37 1.83 -5.91
C LEU A 113 7.74 1.60 -5.25
N LEU A 114 8.83 1.74 -6.01
CA LEU A 114 10.17 1.55 -5.49
C LEU A 114 10.50 2.54 -4.36
N ASN A 115 10.06 3.80 -4.51
CA ASN A 115 10.18 4.81 -3.46
C ASN A 115 9.30 4.46 -2.25
N LEU A 116 8.06 4.01 -2.48
CA LEU A 116 7.14 3.59 -1.42
C LEU A 116 7.72 2.41 -0.60
N PHE A 117 8.34 1.44 -1.27
CA PHE A 117 9.04 0.31 -0.61
C PHE A 117 10.30 0.75 0.13
N GLY A 118 10.80 1.96 -0.10
CA GLY A 118 11.84 2.63 0.67
C GLY A 118 11.31 3.49 1.82
N TYR A 119 10.05 3.32 2.21
CA TYR A 119 9.37 4.10 3.26
C TYR A 119 9.25 5.60 2.96
N SER A 120 9.28 5.98 1.67
CA SER A 120 9.06 7.38 1.30
C SER A 120 7.64 7.82 1.66
N SER A 121 7.53 8.95 2.36
CA SER A 121 6.24 9.56 2.62
C SER A 121 5.54 9.98 1.32
N ILE A 122 4.22 10.19 1.37
CA ILE A 122 3.46 10.68 0.21
C ILE A 122 4.06 11.98 -0.34
N ASN A 123 4.42 12.91 0.56
CA ASN A 123 5.01 14.19 0.19
C ASN A 123 6.38 14.02 -0.47
N LEU A 124 7.25 13.19 0.11
CA LEU A 124 8.57 12.92 -0.47
C LEU A 124 8.43 12.23 -1.83
N ASN A 125 7.58 11.21 -1.94
CA ASN A 125 7.36 10.47 -3.18
C ASN A 125 6.77 11.37 -4.28
N SER A 126 5.86 12.30 -3.93
CA SER A 126 5.35 13.28 -4.88
C SER A 126 6.44 14.21 -5.42
N ARG A 127 7.37 14.63 -4.57
CA ARG A 127 8.52 15.47 -4.99
C ARG A 127 9.48 14.71 -5.90
N ILE A 128 9.85 13.48 -5.54
CA ILE A 128 10.74 12.64 -6.35
C ILE A 128 10.14 12.42 -7.74
N ASN A 129 8.88 12.01 -7.81
CA ASN A 129 8.18 11.74 -9.08
C ASN A 129 7.67 13.01 -9.79
N LYS A 130 7.94 14.20 -9.24
CA LYS A 130 7.46 15.49 -9.80
C LYS A 130 5.93 15.56 -9.97
N ASN A 131 5.20 14.82 -9.15
CA ASN A 131 3.74 14.78 -9.13
C ASN A 131 3.16 15.62 -7.98
N SER A 132 1.86 15.89 -8.01
CA SER A 132 1.17 16.48 -6.87
C SER A 132 0.98 15.45 -5.73
N GLU A 133 0.93 15.91 -4.48
CA GLU A 133 0.56 15.04 -3.36
C GLU A 133 -0.80 14.36 -3.58
N THR A 134 -1.73 15.06 -4.20
CA THR A 134 -3.04 14.54 -4.57
C THR A 134 -2.94 13.32 -5.49
N THR A 135 -2.05 13.38 -6.49
CA THR A 135 -1.77 12.24 -7.38
C THR A 135 -1.14 11.08 -6.60
N SER A 136 -0.18 11.36 -5.73
CA SER A 136 0.49 10.35 -4.90
C SER A 136 -0.48 9.67 -3.94
N LYS A 137 -1.38 10.40 -3.29
CA LYS A 137 -2.46 9.84 -2.45
C LYS A 137 -3.39 8.94 -3.24
N TYR A 138 -3.80 9.38 -4.42
CA TYR A 138 -4.67 8.61 -5.30
C TYR A 138 -4.01 7.30 -5.77
N TRP A 139 -2.72 7.32 -6.06
CA TRP A 139 -1.97 6.12 -6.41
C TRP A 139 -1.85 5.16 -5.23
N LEU A 140 -1.59 5.68 -4.04
CA LEU A 140 -1.57 4.86 -2.84
C LEU A 140 -2.91 4.18 -2.58
N ALA A 141 -4.02 4.90 -2.73
CA ALA A 141 -5.35 4.33 -2.61
C ALA A 141 -5.62 3.20 -3.63
N LYS A 142 -5.10 3.32 -4.86
CA LYS A 142 -5.14 2.26 -5.86
C LYS A 142 -4.32 1.02 -5.43
N ILE A 143 -3.17 1.23 -4.81
CA ILE A 143 -2.35 0.14 -4.27
C ILE A 143 -3.09 -0.55 -3.12
N PHE A 144 -3.69 0.19 -2.20
CA PHE A 144 -4.52 -0.38 -1.14
C PHE A 144 -5.69 -1.20 -1.69
N MET A 145 -6.32 -0.73 -2.76
CA MET A 145 -7.38 -1.47 -3.43
C MET A 145 -6.88 -2.79 -4.06
N LEU A 146 -5.67 -2.81 -4.60
CA LEU A 146 -5.05 -4.05 -5.11
C LEU A 146 -4.72 -5.02 -3.98
N LEU A 147 -4.25 -4.50 -2.86
CA LEU A 147 -3.81 -5.30 -1.70
C LEU A 147 -4.93 -5.56 -0.67
N SER A 148 -6.19 -5.18 -0.96
CA SER A 148 -7.29 -5.32 0.01
C SER A 148 -7.47 -6.74 0.53
N ASP A 149 -7.24 -7.72 -0.31
CA ASP A 149 -7.42 -9.14 -0.01
C ASP A 149 -6.07 -9.88 0.13
N TYR A 150 -4.94 -9.16 0.13
CA TYR A 150 -3.60 -9.76 0.08
C TYR A 150 -3.34 -10.72 1.25
N GLN A 151 -3.75 -10.36 2.43
CA GLN A 151 -3.50 -11.16 3.63
C GLN A 151 -4.51 -12.27 3.87
N LYS A 152 -5.57 -12.35 3.04
CA LYS A 152 -6.68 -13.31 3.25
C LYS A 152 -6.21 -14.76 3.29
N ASP A 153 -5.24 -15.11 2.46
CA ASP A 153 -4.76 -16.48 2.32
C ASP A 153 -3.46 -16.75 3.10
N ILE A 154 -3.00 -15.77 3.92
CA ILE A 154 -1.85 -15.96 4.80
C ILE A 154 -2.28 -16.83 5.98
N ILE A 155 -1.63 -17.96 6.16
CA ILE A 155 -1.81 -18.89 7.29
C ILE A 155 -0.44 -19.14 7.90
N LEU A 156 -0.24 -18.64 9.10
CA LEU A 156 0.98 -18.86 9.88
C LEU A 156 1.00 -20.30 10.41
N SER A 157 2.16 -20.91 10.44
CA SER A 157 2.31 -22.31 10.84
C SER A 157 3.62 -22.60 11.54
N ASP A 158 3.72 -23.79 12.08
CA ASP A 158 4.88 -24.33 12.79
C ASP A 158 5.22 -23.53 14.05
N CYS A 159 6.17 -22.61 13.99
CA CYS A 159 6.53 -21.72 15.10
C CYS A 159 5.97 -20.32 14.83
N VAL A 160 4.89 -19.98 15.49
CA VAL A 160 4.17 -18.73 15.33
C VAL A 160 4.43 -17.81 16.51
N MET A 161 4.73 -16.54 16.24
CA MET A 161 4.79 -15.48 17.26
C MET A 161 3.67 -14.49 17.02
N ILE A 162 3.04 -14.02 18.09
CA ILE A 162 2.05 -12.93 18.05
C ILE A 162 2.34 -11.88 19.12
N ASP A 163 2.03 -10.64 18.80
CA ASP A 163 2.10 -9.49 19.71
C ASP A 163 1.18 -8.36 19.23
N GLU A 164 0.87 -7.39 20.09
CA GLU A 164 0.12 -6.20 19.74
C GLU A 164 0.98 -4.95 19.83
N THR A 165 0.84 -4.10 18.81
CA THR A 165 1.37 -2.75 18.85
C THR A 165 0.26 -1.70 18.81
N TYR A 166 0.56 -0.48 19.29
CA TYR A 166 -0.44 0.56 19.47
C TYR A 166 -0.08 1.82 18.72
N TYR A 167 -1.03 2.30 17.89
CA TYR A 167 -0.86 3.53 17.12
C TYR A 167 -1.89 4.59 17.52
N SER A 168 -1.48 5.86 17.62
CA SER A 168 -2.37 6.92 18.10
C SER A 168 -3.43 7.33 17.07
N VAL A 169 -4.62 7.71 17.55
CA VAL A 169 -5.60 8.43 16.74
C VAL A 169 -5.02 9.77 16.25
N ILE A 170 -5.64 10.38 15.25
CA ILE A 170 -5.28 11.73 14.81
C ILE A 170 -5.68 12.75 15.89
N LYS A 171 -5.08 13.96 15.83
CA LYS A 171 -5.28 14.98 16.86
C LYS A 171 -6.73 15.41 17.04
N SER A 172 -7.52 15.46 15.94
CA SER A 172 -8.95 15.77 15.96
C SER A 172 -9.79 14.75 16.72
N ASP A 173 -9.37 13.49 16.74
CA ASP A 173 -10.14 12.38 17.30
C ASP A 173 -9.76 12.04 18.75
N ILE A 174 -8.93 12.88 19.38
CA ILE A 174 -8.51 12.66 20.76
C ILE A 174 -9.72 12.82 21.69
N ILE A 175 -10.05 11.73 22.38
CA ILE A 175 -11.10 11.70 23.40
C ILE A 175 -10.52 12.18 24.73
N THR A 176 -11.23 13.09 25.36
CA THR A 176 -10.87 13.61 26.71
C THR A 176 -11.95 13.26 27.73
N LYS A 177 -11.52 13.09 28.99
CA LYS A 177 -12.41 13.03 30.15
C LYS A 177 -11.98 14.12 31.10
N ASP A 178 -12.92 14.93 31.56
CA ASP A 178 -12.65 16.08 32.44
C ASP A 178 -11.55 17.00 31.89
N LYS A 179 -11.60 17.29 30.59
CA LYS A 179 -10.60 18.09 29.83
C LYS A 179 -9.18 17.48 29.81
N LYS A 180 -9.00 16.25 30.30
CA LYS A 180 -7.72 15.55 30.27
C LYS A 180 -7.76 14.40 29.25
N LYS A 181 -6.64 14.19 28.53
CA LYS A 181 -6.50 13.05 27.61
C LYS A 181 -6.61 11.75 28.38
N LEU A 182 -7.31 10.78 27.80
CA LEU A 182 -7.26 9.41 28.30
C LEU A 182 -5.82 8.89 28.21
N ARG A 183 -5.35 8.24 29.28
CA ARG A 183 -3.99 7.67 29.40
C ARG A 183 -3.98 6.17 29.07
N GLY A 184 -2.78 5.64 28.86
CA GLY A 184 -2.56 4.19 28.62
C GLY A 184 -3.15 3.71 27.29
N LEU A 185 -3.57 2.44 27.27
CA LEU A 185 -4.16 1.75 26.11
C LEU A 185 -5.65 2.08 25.96
N SER A 186 -5.97 3.35 25.88
CA SER A 186 -7.32 3.90 25.80
C SER A 186 -7.86 3.96 24.36
N LYS A 187 -9.10 4.44 24.22
CA LYS A 187 -9.71 4.71 22.89
C LYS A 187 -8.94 5.70 22.01
N ASN A 188 -7.90 6.37 22.56
CA ASN A 188 -6.97 7.21 21.79
C ASN A 188 -5.86 6.40 21.12
N LYS A 189 -5.89 5.08 21.23
CA LYS A 189 -4.95 4.15 20.58
C LYS A 189 -5.71 3.15 19.72
N TYR A 190 -5.17 2.87 18.55
CA TYR A 190 -5.54 1.72 17.74
C TYR A 190 -4.65 0.54 18.14
N CYS A 191 -5.27 -0.61 18.39
CA CYS A 191 -4.59 -1.88 18.59
C CYS A 191 -4.38 -2.54 17.24
N ILE A 192 -3.17 -2.97 16.99
CA ILE A 192 -2.74 -3.67 15.78
C ILE A 192 -2.14 -4.99 16.23
N GLY A 193 -2.80 -6.10 15.90
CA GLY A 193 -2.25 -7.43 16.08
C GLY A 193 -1.24 -7.73 14.97
N ILE A 194 -0.10 -8.26 15.35
CA ILE A 194 0.97 -8.70 14.46
C ILE A 194 1.25 -10.17 14.76
N GLY A 195 1.31 -10.98 13.72
CA GLY A 195 1.71 -12.38 13.82
C GLY A 195 2.76 -12.70 12.76
N CYS A 196 3.72 -13.54 13.08
CA CYS A 196 4.71 -14.03 12.12
C CYS A 196 5.08 -15.49 12.38
N ASP A 197 5.51 -16.14 11.33
CA ASP A 197 6.25 -17.40 11.37
C ASP A 197 7.60 -17.22 10.66
N ASP A 198 8.22 -18.28 10.20
CA ASP A 198 9.49 -18.19 9.48
C ASP A 198 9.34 -17.70 8.04
N GLN A 199 8.17 -17.76 7.48
CA GLN A 199 7.89 -17.44 6.08
C GLN A 199 7.13 -16.12 5.90
N CYS A 200 6.15 -15.85 6.79
CA CYS A 200 5.16 -14.81 6.59
C CYS A 200 4.99 -13.91 7.80
N LEU A 201 4.61 -12.67 7.51
CA LEU A 201 4.13 -11.67 8.44
C LEU A 201 2.66 -11.36 8.15
N TYR A 202 1.84 -11.34 9.18
CA TYR A 202 0.43 -10.98 9.13
C TYR A 202 0.16 -9.80 10.07
N CYS A 203 -0.64 -8.83 9.62
CA CYS A 203 -0.96 -7.62 10.39
C CYS A 203 -2.45 -7.30 10.32
N LYS A 204 -3.10 -7.13 11.44
CA LYS A 204 -4.55 -6.85 11.51
C LYS A 204 -4.86 -5.68 12.44
N LEU A 205 -5.71 -4.79 11.96
CA LEU A 205 -6.32 -3.77 12.81
C LEU A 205 -7.41 -4.43 13.69
N GLU A 206 -7.16 -4.51 14.99
CA GLU A 206 -8.13 -5.06 15.95
C GLU A 206 -9.15 -4.03 16.43
N GLY A 207 -8.88 -2.75 16.26
CA GLY A 207 -9.77 -1.65 16.64
C GLY A 207 -9.15 -0.69 17.66
N LYS A 208 -9.99 0.09 18.34
CA LYS A 208 -9.54 1.07 19.36
C LYS A 208 -9.41 0.42 20.74
N ALA A 209 -8.54 0.99 21.58
CA ALA A 209 -8.22 0.57 22.95
C ALA A 209 -7.43 -0.77 23.01
N LYS A 210 -7.34 -1.36 24.19
CA LYS A 210 -6.64 -2.63 24.43
C LYS A 210 -7.28 -3.77 23.63
N THR A 211 -6.49 -4.79 23.33
CA THR A 211 -6.98 -6.05 22.78
C THR A 211 -7.96 -6.76 23.74
N SER A 212 -8.66 -7.75 23.26
CA SER A 212 -9.57 -8.61 24.03
C SER A 212 -9.70 -9.95 23.33
N ASP A 213 -10.20 -10.96 24.05
CA ASP A 213 -10.43 -12.31 23.55
C ASP A 213 -11.13 -12.31 22.18
N THR A 214 -12.22 -11.56 22.07
CA THR A 214 -12.98 -11.46 20.81
C THR A 214 -12.15 -10.85 19.67
N LYS A 215 -11.41 -9.78 19.94
CA LYS A 215 -10.58 -9.11 18.93
C LYS A 215 -9.45 -9.99 18.45
N THR A 216 -8.74 -10.63 19.39
CA THR A 216 -7.63 -11.53 19.07
C THR A 216 -8.11 -12.74 18.28
N VAL A 217 -9.24 -13.35 18.65
CA VAL A 217 -9.84 -14.46 17.89
C VAL A 217 -10.25 -14.01 16.48
N GLN A 218 -10.90 -12.85 16.34
CA GLN A 218 -11.28 -12.30 15.04
C GLN A 218 -10.07 -11.96 14.16
N ALA A 219 -8.96 -11.55 14.78
CA ALA A 219 -7.74 -11.23 14.05
C ALA A 219 -7.01 -12.49 13.55
N PHE A 220 -6.88 -13.52 14.38
CA PHE A 220 -5.89 -14.57 14.16
C PHE A 220 -6.45 -15.97 13.91
N LYS A 221 -7.70 -16.26 14.30
CA LYS A 221 -8.24 -17.63 14.26
C LYS A 221 -8.15 -18.28 12.87
N GLU A 222 -8.40 -17.53 11.80
CA GLU A 222 -8.36 -18.02 10.42
C GLU A 222 -6.95 -17.92 9.81
N HIS A 223 -6.00 -17.33 10.54
CA HIS A 223 -4.65 -17.03 10.06
C HIS A 223 -3.55 -17.80 10.79
N ILE A 224 -3.91 -18.70 11.69
CA ILE A 224 -2.97 -19.60 12.36
C ILE A 224 -3.44 -21.05 12.16
N ARG A 225 -2.52 -21.90 11.70
CA ARG A 225 -2.81 -23.33 11.54
C ARG A 225 -3.03 -23.98 12.90
N PRO A 226 -4.11 -24.76 13.10
CA PRO A 226 -4.30 -25.54 14.32
C PRO A 226 -3.08 -26.41 14.63
N TYR A 227 -2.83 -26.63 15.92
CA TYR A 227 -1.70 -27.42 16.47
C TYR A 227 -0.30 -26.82 16.24
N SER A 228 -0.19 -25.58 15.74
CA SER A 228 1.10 -24.86 15.69
C SER A 228 1.63 -24.56 17.09
N HIS A 229 2.93 -24.27 17.18
CA HIS A 229 3.58 -23.80 18.41
C HIS A 229 3.47 -22.27 18.46
N LEU A 230 2.79 -21.73 19.45
CA LEU A 230 2.61 -20.30 19.66
C LEU A 230 3.55 -19.78 20.74
N ILE A 231 4.43 -18.85 20.39
CA ILE A 231 5.29 -18.10 21.30
C ILE A 231 4.70 -16.70 21.47
N HIS A 232 4.41 -16.28 22.70
CA HIS A 232 3.75 -15.00 22.96
C HIS A 232 4.09 -14.45 24.36
N ASP A 233 3.80 -13.17 24.60
CA ASP A 233 3.73 -12.64 25.95
C ASP A 233 2.54 -13.24 26.72
N ASP A 234 2.52 -13.06 28.03
CA ASP A 234 1.46 -13.62 28.89
C ASP A 234 0.16 -12.76 28.82
N GLU A 235 -0.19 -12.22 27.63
CA GLU A 235 -1.45 -11.49 27.44
C GLU A 235 -2.63 -12.47 27.44
N LYS A 236 -3.64 -12.19 28.28
CA LYS A 236 -4.77 -13.08 28.52
C LYS A 236 -5.56 -13.43 27.26
N SER A 237 -5.68 -12.48 26.33
CA SER A 237 -6.42 -12.69 25.09
C SER A 237 -5.79 -13.75 24.17
N HIS A 238 -4.49 -14.07 24.33
CA HIS A 238 -3.82 -15.12 23.56
C HIS A 238 -4.25 -16.53 24.00
N HIS A 239 -4.57 -16.71 25.27
CA HIS A 239 -4.99 -18.03 25.78
C HIS A 239 -6.27 -18.56 25.12
N VAL A 240 -7.16 -17.67 24.66
CA VAL A 240 -8.37 -18.06 23.92
C VAL A 240 -8.02 -18.65 22.55
N LEU A 241 -6.99 -18.10 21.86
CA LEU A 241 -6.48 -18.69 20.62
C LEU A 241 -5.85 -20.06 20.86
N VAL A 242 -5.05 -20.19 21.91
CA VAL A 242 -4.44 -21.48 22.30
C VAL A 242 -5.50 -22.55 22.45
N GLN A 243 -6.59 -22.26 23.15
CA GLN A 243 -7.70 -23.19 23.32
C GLN A 243 -8.47 -23.47 22.02
N ALA A 244 -8.80 -22.41 21.27
CA ALA A 244 -9.62 -22.51 20.05
C ALA A 244 -8.94 -23.27 18.91
N LEU A 245 -7.61 -23.23 18.84
CA LEU A 245 -6.81 -23.85 17.78
C LEU A 245 -5.95 -25.03 18.28
N HIS A 246 -6.08 -25.40 19.54
CA HIS A 246 -5.27 -26.47 20.16
C HIS A 246 -3.77 -26.25 19.99
N LEU A 247 -3.30 -25.00 20.20
CA LEU A 247 -1.90 -24.64 20.01
C LEU A 247 -1.02 -25.16 21.15
N LYS A 248 0.22 -25.51 20.84
CA LYS A 248 1.25 -25.66 21.86
C LYS A 248 1.71 -24.27 22.27
N SER A 249 1.44 -23.86 23.50
CA SER A 249 1.70 -22.49 23.98
C SER A 249 3.02 -22.42 24.74
N GLU A 250 3.79 -21.38 24.42
CA GLU A 250 4.99 -20.96 25.15
C GLU A 250 4.86 -19.47 25.47
N SER A 251 4.52 -19.15 26.72
CA SER A 251 4.25 -17.77 27.14
C SER A 251 5.33 -17.26 28.09
N TYR A 252 5.64 -15.96 27.95
CA TYR A 252 6.67 -15.30 28.74
C TYR A 252 6.12 -14.05 29.43
N LYS A 253 6.36 -13.93 30.74
CA LYS A 253 5.95 -12.74 31.49
C LYS A 253 6.78 -11.53 31.06
N SER A 254 6.13 -10.37 30.92
CA SER A 254 6.78 -9.11 30.56
C SER A 254 7.91 -8.70 31.52
N THR A 255 7.82 -9.05 32.80
CA THR A 255 8.89 -8.83 33.80
C THR A 255 10.15 -9.62 33.46
N TYR A 256 10.01 -10.89 33.08
CA TYR A 256 11.12 -11.72 32.63
C TYR A 256 11.76 -11.18 31.33
N LEU A 257 10.91 -10.84 30.34
CA LEU A 257 11.38 -10.31 29.04
C LEU A 257 12.15 -9.01 29.20
N SER A 258 11.79 -8.14 30.16
CA SER A 258 12.44 -6.87 30.41
C SER A 258 13.85 -6.99 31.01
N GLU A 259 14.23 -8.14 31.53
CA GLU A 259 15.55 -8.45 32.09
C GLU A 259 16.52 -9.05 31.07
N LEU A 260 16.00 -9.47 29.88
CA LEU A 260 16.79 -10.09 28.84
C LEU A 260 17.38 -9.03 27.89
N ASN A 261 18.56 -9.34 27.35
CA ASN A 261 19.07 -8.62 26.19
C ASN A 261 18.25 -8.97 24.95
N ASP A 262 18.20 -8.09 23.96
CA ASP A 262 17.44 -8.29 22.72
C ASP A 262 17.73 -9.64 22.06
N LYS A 263 19.01 -10.07 22.01
CA LYS A 263 19.42 -11.35 21.41
C LYS A 263 18.92 -12.60 22.14
N ASP A 264 18.65 -12.47 23.44
CA ASP A 264 18.20 -13.57 24.30
C ASP A 264 16.69 -13.58 24.45
N ASN A 265 16.01 -12.57 23.90
CA ASN A 265 14.57 -12.42 23.98
C ASN A 265 13.87 -13.35 22.98
N PRO A 266 13.09 -14.34 23.44
CA PRO A 266 12.37 -15.25 22.53
C PRO A 266 11.32 -14.54 21.64
N LEU A 267 10.95 -13.30 21.95
CA LEU A 267 10.03 -12.47 21.16
C LEU A 267 10.78 -11.40 20.32
N ASP A 268 12.11 -11.45 20.21
CA ASP A 268 12.89 -10.44 19.49
C ASP A 268 12.40 -10.26 18.06
N LYS A 269 12.13 -11.35 17.35
CA LYS A 269 11.65 -11.31 15.96
C LYS A 269 10.35 -10.52 15.81
N ILE A 270 9.35 -10.78 16.65
CA ILE A 270 8.07 -10.08 16.58
C ILE A 270 8.19 -8.62 17.05
N ASN A 271 8.99 -8.35 18.07
CA ASN A 271 9.30 -7.01 18.56
C ASN A 271 9.95 -6.17 17.44
N HIS A 272 10.88 -6.75 16.69
CA HIS A 272 11.50 -6.11 15.54
C HIS A 272 10.45 -5.72 14.48
N TYR A 273 9.50 -6.59 14.15
CA TYR A 273 8.40 -6.26 13.23
C TYR A 273 7.49 -5.16 13.78
N CYS A 274 7.21 -5.15 15.07
CA CYS A 274 6.47 -4.08 15.74
C CYS A 274 7.17 -2.72 15.58
N ASP A 275 8.49 -2.68 15.73
CA ASP A 275 9.27 -1.45 15.58
C ASP A 275 9.39 -1.01 14.11
N LEU A 276 9.58 -1.93 13.18
CA LEU A 276 9.55 -1.62 11.75
C LEU A 276 8.19 -1.05 11.34
N LEU A 277 7.09 -1.62 11.82
CA LEU A 277 5.74 -1.11 11.56
C LEU A 277 5.57 0.31 12.09
N LYS A 278 6.02 0.58 13.32
CA LYS A 278 5.98 1.95 13.88
C LYS A 278 6.77 2.93 13.03
N LYS A 279 7.99 2.57 12.58
CA LYS A 279 8.81 3.38 11.67
C LYS A 279 8.11 3.63 10.35
N PHE A 280 7.54 2.59 9.75
CA PHE A 280 6.78 2.68 8.50
C PHE A 280 5.57 3.62 8.64
N LEU A 281 4.73 3.43 9.65
CA LEU A 281 3.55 4.28 9.88
C LEU A 281 3.94 5.72 10.19
N ASN A 282 5.04 5.94 10.91
CA ASN A 282 5.55 7.28 11.22
C ASN A 282 6.13 7.98 9.99
N ALA A 283 6.67 7.26 9.01
CA ALA A 283 7.07 7.85 7.73
C ALA A 283 5.87 8.41 6.94
N HIS A 284 4.67 7.87 7.18
CA HIS A 284 3.42 8.26 6.51
C HIS A 284 2.49 9.11 7.41
N LEU A 285 3.03 9.90 8.32
CA LEU A 285 2.25 10.74 9.24
C LEU A 285 1.16 11.56 8.54
N GLY A 286 0.02 11.73 9.20
CA GLY A 286 -1.09 12.56 8.71
C GLY A 286 -2.13 11.83 7.86
N PHE A 287 -1.98 10.53 7.61
CA PHE A 287 -2.98 9.74 6.88
C PHE A 287 -4.29 9.55 7.68
N ASN A 288 -5.39 9.37 6.96
CA ASN A 288 -6.67 9.00 7.57
C ASN A 288 -6.58 7.61 8.22
N ARG A 289 -6.97 7.49 9.48
CA ARG A 289 -6.91 6.22 10.23
C ARG A 289 -7.86 5.14 9.72
N GLU A 290 -8.85 5.50 8.92
CA GLU A 290 -9.69 4.54 8.19
C GLU A 290 -8.89 3.74 7.15
N GLU A 291 -7.79 4.31 6.65
CA GLU A 291 -6.87 3.66 5.71
C GLU A 291 -5.82 2.77 6.42
N LEU A 292 -5.81 2.71 7.76
CA LEU A 292 -4.78 2.00 8.52
C LEU A 292 -4.64 0.54 8.09
N GLN A 293 -5.74 -0.19 7.84
CA GLN A 293 -5.65 -1.58 7.34
C GLN A 293 -4.98 -1.64 5.94
N GLY A 294 -5.17 -0.64 5.10
CA GLY A 294 -4.47 -0.54 3.80
C GLY A 294 -2.95 -0.43 3.98
N TYR A 295 -2.50 0.38 4.94
CA TYR A 295 -1.08 0.46 5.30
C TYR A 295 -0.56 -0.87 5.88
N LEU A 296 -1.35 -1.58 6.69
CA LEU A 296 -0.96 -2.88 7.24
C LEU A 296 -0.82 -3.94 6.14
N ASN A 297 -1.74 -3.97 5.17
CA ASN A 297 -1.65 -4.86 4.02
C ASN A 297 -0.41 -4.56 3.16
N LEU A 298 -0.11 -3.27 2.95
CA LEU A 298 1.09 -2.85 2.24
C LEU A 298 2.36 -3.24 3.01
N PHE A 299 2.40 -3.02 4.32
CA PHE A 299 3.54 -3.38 5.17
C PHE A 299 3.81 -4.88 5.13
N SER A 300 2.78 -5.71 5.33
CA SER A 300 2.89 -7.16 5.22
C SER A 300 3.37 -7.57 3.82
N PHE A 301 2.82 -7.00 2.73
CA PHE A 301 3.28 -7.25 1.37
C PHE A 301 4.76 -6.89 1.17
N MET A 302 5.22 -5.80 1.77
CA MET A 302 6.61 -5.35 1.63
C MET A 302 7.61 -6.26 2.34
N LEU A 303 7.23 -6.88 3.45
CA LEU A 303 8.12 -7.71 4.25
C LEU A 303 8.04 -9.20 3.92
N ASN A 304 6.90 -9.68 3.44
CA ASN A 304 6.75 -11.07 3.00
C ASN A 304 7.53 -11.37 1.71
N PRO A 305 7.91 -12.61 1.45
CA PRO A 305 8.54 -12.99 0.19
C PRO A 305 7.70 -12.62 -1.05
N PRO A 306 8.36 -12.38 -2.20
CA PRO A 306 9.80 -12.30 -2.41
C PRO A 306 10.41 -11.03 -1.80
N HIS A 307 11.67 -11.09 -1.34
CA HIS A 307 12.33 -9.93 -0.74
C HIS A 307 12.90 -8.94 -1.76
N ASN A 308 13.02 -9.35 -3.02
CA ASN A 308 13.46 -8.49 -4.10
C ASN A 308 12.37 -7.47 -4.46
N LYS A 309 12.70 -6.18 -4.38
CA LYS A 309 11.75 -5.09 -4.66
C LYS A 309 11.24 -5.10 -6.11
N LEU A 310 12.05 -5.48 -7.09
CA LEU A 310 11.64 -5.55 -8.50
C LEU A 310 10.63 -6.69 -8.73
N GLU A 311 10.82 -7.83 -8.08
CA GLU A 311 9.85 -8.93 -8.13
C GLU A 311 8.52 -8.53 -7.50
N LYS A 312 8.54 -7.75 -6.41
CA LYS A 312 7.33 -7.18 -5.80
C LYS A 312 6.60 -6.22 -6.76
N VAL A 313 7.34 -5.38 -7.48
CA VAL A 313 6.76 -4.51 -8.51
C VAL A 313 6.12 -5.34 -9.61
N GLU A 314 6.77 -6.41 -10.06
CA GLU A 314 6.23 -7.33 -11.06
C GLU A 314 4.93 -7.99 -10.59
N ILE A 315 4.87 -8.47 -9.35
CA ILE A 315 3.67 -9.05 -8.75
C ILE A 315 2.53 -8.02 -8.73
N LEU A 316 2.79 -6.78 -8.26
CA LEU A 316 1.78 -5.73 -8.24
C LEU A 316 1.31 -5.34 -9.64
N LEU A 317 2.21 -5.30 -10.63
CA LEU A 317 1.84 -5.03 -12.01
C LEU A 317 0.94 -6.14 -12.58
N LYS A 318 1.26 -7.40 -12.31
CA LYS A 318 0.41 -8.54 -12.68
C LYS A 318 -0.97 -8.44 -11.99
N PHE A 319 -1.01 -8.11 -10.71
CA PHE A 319 -2.27 -7.86 -10.00
C PHE A 319 -3.05 -6.71 -10.65
N ALA A 320 -2.40 -5.58 -10.90
CA ALA A 320 -3.00 -4.42 -11.51
C ALA A 320 -3.66 -4.68 -12.87
N LEU A 321 -3.10 -5.58 -13.68
CA LEU A 321 -3.63 -5.95 -14.98
C LEU A 321 -4.72 -7.04 -14.91
N ASN A 322 -4.67 -7.91 -13.92
CA ASN A 322 -5.61 -9.04 -13.78
C ASN A 322 -6.83 -8.68 -12.92
N TYR A 323 -6.67 -7.84 -11.91
CA TYR A 323 -7.79 -7.40 -11.07
C TYR A 323 -8.64 -6.36 -11.79
N ARG A 324 -9.92 -6.67 -11.97
CA ARG A 324 -10.92 -5.76 -12.54
C ARG A 324 -11.49 -4.83 -11.47
N LYS A 325 -10.62 -4.11 -10.77
CA LYS A 325 -10.97 -3.08 -9.79
C LYS A 325 -10.44 -1.74 -10.30
N THR A 326 -11.30 -0.76 -10.41
CA THR A 326 -10.93 0.60 -10.84
C THR A 326 -11.46 1.64 -9.86
N MET A 327 -10.76 2.75 -9.78
CA MET A 327 -11.13 3.92 -8.99
C MET A 327 -10.92 5.15 -9.86
N THR A 328 -11.92 6.00 -9.96
CA THR A 328 -11.77 7.27 -10.65
C THR A 328 -11.23 8.34 -9.71
N PHE A 329 -10.42 9.25 -10.20
CA PHE A 329 -9.88 10.36 -9.41
C PHE A 329 -10.99 11.17 -8.73
N ARG A 330 -12.02 11.54 -9.48
CA ARG A 330 -13.18 12.26 -8.93
C ARG A 330 -13.89 11.45 -7.86
N GLY A 331 -14.13 10.15 -8.08
CA GLY A 331 -14.78 9.28 -7.11
C GLY A 331 -13.98 9.12 -5.81
N TYR A 332 -12.65 9.10 -5.89
CA TYR A 332 -11.79 9.08 -4.71
C TYR A 332 -11.95 10.35 -3.87
N TYR A 333 -11.87 11.53 -4.49
CA TYR A 333 -11.96 12.80 -3.76
C TYR A 333 -13.37 13.18 -3.32
N MET A 334 -14.42 12.66 -3.92
CA MET A 334 -15.79 12.81 -3.40
C MET A 334 -16.00 12.01 -2.10
N LYS A 335 -15.30 10.88 -1.94
CA LYS A 335 -15.36 10.07 -0.71
C LYS A 335 -14.42 10.56 0.38
N ASN A 336 -13.34 11.23 0.01
CA ASN A 336 -12.31 11.76 0.90
C ASN A 336 -12.14 13.26 0.65
N PRO A 337 -13.11 14.10 1.04
CA PRO A 337 -12.97 15.55 0.97
C PRO A 337 -11.81 15.98 1.87
N TYR A 338 -11.09 17.03 1.47
CA TYR A 338 -9.89 17.58 2.14
C TYR A 338 -10.16 17.99 3.59
#